data_befc2a745e4dfb67f29ce316cf170f4f
#
_entry.id   befc2a745e4dfb67f29ce316cf170f4f
#
_cell.length_a   1.000
_cell.length_b   1.000
_cell.length_c   1.000
_cell.angle_alpha   90.00
_cell.angle_beta   90.00
_cell.angle_gamma   90.00
#
_symmetry.space_group_name_H-M   'P 1'
#
loop_
_entity.id
_entity.type
_entity.pdbx_description
1 polymer ?
#
loop_
_entity_poly.entity_id
_entity_poly.type
_entity_poly.pdbx_seq_one_letter_code
_entity_poly.pdbx_strand_id
1 'polypeptide(L)'
;MKKFILGLLSVAMASLLITGCGGGAEKKAASPAPAAKKVVVKVGATPVPHAELLNFVKPQLAKDGVDLQIIEFTDYVKPNLSLADKELDANYFQHIPFLEKTCQERNLKLVVLDKIHIEPMGCYSKKIKSLKELPNGAKVAIPNDPTNGGRSLMLLEAAGLLKLKDGKGITATPNDLAANPKNLKIIEVESATLPRALDDTDLAVINSNFAMEAKLNPVKDSLFIEKDSPYANVIAVRAGDEKRPELVKVAKALKTPEVKKFIEDKYKGAVVPAF
;
A
#
# COMPACT_ATOMS: atom_id res chain seq x y z
N MET A 1 -15.53 26.40 65.16
CA MET A 1 -15.60 25.99 66.57
C MET A 1 -15.03 24.59 66.73
N LYS A 2 -14.09 24.48 67.71
CA LYS A 2 -13.52 23.25 68.31
C LYS A 2 -12.66 22.35 67.37
N LYS A 3 -11.32 22.40 67.39
CA LYS A 3 -10.28 22.18 68.45
C LYS A 3 -10.25 20.74 69.00
N PHE A 4 -9.05 20.13 68.90
CA PHE A 4 -8.17 19.46 69.90
C PHE A 4 -7.96 17.99 69.54
N ILE A 5 -6.86 17.27 69.78
CA ILE A 5 -5.50 17.40 70.40
C ILE A 5 -4.76 16.10 70.03
N LEU A 6 -3.53 16.13 69.59
CA LEU A 6 -2.29 15.68 70.20
C LEU A 6 -2.23 14.36 70.99
N GLY A 7 -1.38 13.45 70.64
CA GLY A 7 -0.92 12.33 71.49
C GLY A 7 0.37 11.69 70.91
N LEU A 8 1.53 12.22 71.36
CA LEU A 8 2.83 11.56 71.30
C LEU A 8 2.89 10.42 72.34
N LEU A 9 3.48 9.28 71.96
CA LEU A 9 4.22 8.48 72.94
C LEU A 9 5.35 7.69 72.28
N SER A 10 6.55 8.05 72.70
CA SER A 10 7.83 7.38 72.41
C SER A 10 8.04 6.22 73.40
N VAL A 11 8.50 5.06 72.94
CA VAL A 11 9.27 4.14 73.80
C VAL A 11 10.41 3.50 72.99
N ALA A 12 11.58 3.61 73.60
CA ALA A 12 12.87 3.19 73.08
C ALA A 12 13.20 1.75 73.51
N MET A 13 14.26 1.23 72.89
CA MET A 13 15.20 0.19 73.36
C MET A 13 14.78 -1.30 73.21
N ALA A 14 15.53 -2.04 72.37
CA ALA A 14 16.67 -2.83 72.88
C ALA A 14 17.41 -3.52 71.74
N SER A 15 18.74 -3.34 71.76
CA SER A 15 19.73 -3.96 70.92
C SER A 15 19.91 -5.46 71.22
N LEU A 16 20.03 -6.33 70.23
CA LEU A 16 20.75 -7.58 70.35
C LEU A 16 21.53 -7.87 69.05
N LEU A 17 22.84 -7.84 69.18
CA LEU A 17 23.85 -8.29 68.22
C LEU A 17 23.84 -9.79 68.15
N ILE A 18 23.62 -10.36 66.94
CA ILE A 18 24.04 -11.72 66.63
C ILE A 18 24.86 -11.70 65.36
N THR A 19 26.16 -11.88 65.50
CA THR A 19 27.12 -12.15 64.45
C THR A 19 26.89 -13.54 63.92
N GLY A 20 26.60 -13.65 62.61
CA GLY A 20 26.51 -14.89 61.83
C GLY A 20 27.17 -14.70 60.49
N CYS A 21 28.42 -15.13 60.34
CA CYS A 21 29.10 -15.29 59.08
C CYS A 21 28.42 -16.37 58.26
N GLY A 22 27.94 -16.02 57.04
CA GLY A 22 27.48 -16.95 56.04
C GLY A 22 27.52 -16.24 54.67
N GLY A 23 28.62 -16.45 53.92
CA GLY A 23 28.78 -15.90 52.57
C GLY A 23 27.81 -16.55 51.59
N GLY A 24 26.77 -15.84 51.25
CA GLY A 24 25.88 -16.13 50.13
C GLY A 24 25.93 -14.93 49.18
N ALA A 25 26.59 -15.08 48.07
CA ALA A 25 26.57 -14.08 47.00
C ALA A 25 25.14 -14.02 46.42
N GLU A 26 24.33 -13.08 46.92
CA GLU A 26 23.10 -12.70 46.24
C GLU A 26 23.44 -12.14 44.83
N LYS A 27 23.18 -12.97 43.83
CA LYS A 27 23.06 -12.47 42.46
C LYS A 27 21.94 -11.43 42.41
N LYS A 28 22.26 -10.14 42.48
CA LYS A 28 21.33 -9.08 42.10
C LYS A 28 20.80 -9.39 40.71
N ALA A 29 19.56 -9.83 40.63
CA ALA A 29 18.86 -9.89 39.35
C ALA A 29 18.89 -8.49 38.73
N ALA A 30 19.58 -8.39 37.61
CA ALA A 30 19.62 -7.16 36.84
C ALA A 30 18.18 -6.80 36.45
N SER A 31 17.67 -5.66 36.89
CA SER A 31 16.41 -5.11 36.37
C SER A 31 16.47 -5.07 34.85
N PRO A 32 15.45 -5.53 34.14
CA PRO A 32 15.44 -5.44 32.69
C PRO A 32 15.61 -3.95 32.31
N ALA A 33 16.57 -3.70 31.43
CA ALA A 33 16.78 -2.35 30.87
C ALA A 33 15.48 -1.85 30.27
N PRO A 34 15.11 -0.55 30.45
CA PRO A 34 13.90 -0.01 29.89
C PRO A 34 13.91 -0.25 28.36
N ALA A 35 12.85 -0.86 27.86
CA ALA A 35 12.71 -1.10 26.42
C ALA A 35 12.88 0.22 25.66
N ALA A 36 13.83 0.26 24.74
CA ALA A 36 14.11 1.47 23.95
C ALA A 36 12.79 1.92 23.28
N LYS A 37 12.46 3.21 23.42
CA LYS A 37 11.25 3.80 22.87
C LYS A 37 11.26 3.64 21.34
N LYS A 38 10.31 2.91 20.79
CA LYS A 38 10.20 2.74 19.34
C LYS A 38 9.80 4.04 18.66
N VAL A 39 10.33 4.27 17.46
CA VAL A 39 9.91 5.39 16.62
C VAL A 39 8.63 4.99 15.89
N VAL A 40 7.58 5.78 16.05
CA VAL A 40 6.31 5.57 15.34
C VAL A 40 6.46 6.01 13.89
N VAL A 41 6.02 5.16 12.96
CA VAL A 41 5.96 5.46 11.52
C VAL A 41 4.55 5.12 11.02
N LYS A 42 3.84 6.13 10.51
CA LYS A 42 2.50 5.98 9.93
C LYS A 42 2.61 5.83 8.42
N VAL A 43 2.13 4.70 7.89
CA VAL A 43 2.13 4.44 6.44
C VAL A 43 0.72 4.25 5.95
N GLY A 44 0.30 5.09 5.00
CA GLY A 44 -0.97 4.93 4.29
C GLY A 44 -0.86 3.87 3.19
N ALA A 45 -1.81 2.95 3.12
CA ALA A 45 -1.78 1.85 2.15
C ALA A 45 -3.19 1.43 1.73
N THR A 46 -3.34 0.84 0.53
CA THR A 46 -4.55 0.07 0.22
C THR A 46 -4.47 -1.33 0.84
N PRO A 47 -5.62 -1.99 1.12
CA PRO A 47 -5.64 -3.24 1.89
C PRO A 47 -4.76 -4.33 1.27
N VAL A 48 -4.95 -4.64 -0.01
CA VAL A 48 -4.26 -5.71 -0.77
C VAL A 48 -3.56 -5.12 -1.98
N PRO A 49 -2.29 -5.44 -2.26
CA PRO A 49 -1.37 -6.23 -1.45
C PRO A 49 -0.61 -5.39 -0.42
N HIS A 50 -0.76 -4.07 -0.43
CA HIS A 50 0.12 -3.11 0.22
C HIS A 50 0.12 -3.22 1.74
N ALA A 51 -1.06 -3.14 2.40
CA ALA A 51 -1.15 -3.31 3.85
C ALA A 51 -0.77 -4.74 4.29
N GLU A 52 -1.05 -5.75 3.46
CA GLU A 52 -0.62 -7.13 3.76
C GLU A 52 0.91 -7.26 3.78
N LEU A 53 1.62 -6.64 2.82
CA LEU A 53 3.09 -6.62 2.78
C LEU A 53 3.68 -5.84 3.97
N LEU A 54 3.08 -4.71 4.32
CA LEU A 54 3.46 -3.95 5.51
C LEU A 54 3.24 -4.75 6.80
N ASN A 55 2.11 -5.45 6.92
CA ASN A 55 1.83 -6.33 8.06
C ASN A 55 2.82 -7.50 8.15
N PHE A 56 3.25 -8.05 7.02
CA PHE A 56 4.26 -9.11 6.99
C PHE A 56 5.60 -8.66 7.58
N VAL A 57 6.04 -7.44 7.28
CA VAL A 57 7.33 -6.91 7.78
C VAL A 57 7.25 -6.23 9.16
N LYS A 58 6.05 -5.90 9.64
CA LYS A 58 5.81 -5.20 10.91
C LYS A 58 6.50 -5.84 12.12
N PRO A 59 6.49 -7.18 12.31
CA PRO A 59 7.19 -7.81 13.45
C PRO A 59 8.70 -7.61 13.41
N GLN A 60 9.33 -7.62 12.23
CA GLN A 60 10.76 -7.36 12.08
C GLN A 60 11.07 -5.89 12.37
N LEU A 61 10.30 -4.96 11.81
CA LEU A 61 10.45 -3.52 12.07
C LEU A 61 10.33 -3.19 13.56
N ALA A 62 9.44 -3.90 14.28
CA ALA A 62 9.29 -3.73 15.72
C ALA A 62 10.57 -4.13 16.51
N LYS A 63 11.33 -5.13 16.05
CA LYS A 63 12.65 -5.50 16.60
C LYS A 63 13.70 -4.45 16.28
N ASP A 64 13.59 -3.83 15.12
CA ASP A 64 14.51 -2.77 14.64
C ASP A 64 14.19 -1.38 15.23
N GLY A 65 13.28 -1.31 16.21
CA GLY A 65 12.93 -0.09 16.92
C GLY A 65 11.92 0.80 16.19
N VAL A 66 11.18 0.28 15.20
CA VAL A 66 10.11 0.99 14.49
C VAL A 66 8.75 0.43 14.92
N ASP A 67 7.85 1.31 15.37
CA ASP A 67 6.43 1.02 15.56
C ASP A 67 5.66 1.42 14.30
N LEU A 68 5.44 0.43 13.42
CA LEU A 68 4.74 0.65 12.16
C LEU A 68 3.23 0.70 12.38
N GLN A 69 2.61 1.84 12.10
CA GLN A 69 1.17 2.06 12.09
C GLN A 69 0.68 2.14 10.64
N ILE A 70 -0.19 1.20 10.27
CA ILE A 70 -0.74 1.10 8.91
C ILE A 70 -2.12 1.73 8.92
N ILE A 71 -2.33 2.72 8.05
CA ILE A 71 -3.59 3.42 7.85
C ILE A 71 -4.14 2.99 6.49
N GLU A 72 -5.24 2.26 6.48
CA GLU A 72 -5.82 1.75 5.23
C GLU A 72 -6.72 2.77 4.56
N PHE A 73 -6.60 2.85 3.23
CA PHE A 73 -7.39 3.70 2.34
C PHE A 73 -8.04 2.86 1.25
N THR A 74 -9.26 3.19 0.89
CA THR A 74 -10.04 2.50 -0.15
C THR A 74 -10.15 3.31 -1.44
N ASP A 75 -9.38 4.41 -1.56
CA ASP A 75 -9.33 5.28 -2.73
C ASP A 75 -7.88 5.70 -3.03
N TYR A 76 -7.66 6.30 -4.21
CA TYR A 76 -6.33 6.75 -4.64
C TYR A 76 -6.09 8.25 -4.44
N VAL A 77 -7.07 9.00 -3.92
CA VAL A 77 -6.97 10.47 -3.77
C VAL A 77 -6.37 10.84 -2.41
N LYS A 78 -6.92 10.26 -1.35
CA LYS A 78 -6.59 10.64 0.03
C LYS A 78 -5.15 10.33 0.45
N PRO A 79 -4.52 9.19 0.08
CA PRO A 79 -3.21 8.85 0.62
C PRO A 79 -2.12 9.89 0.33
N ASN A 80 -2.13 10.51 -0.86
CA ASN A 80 -1.15 11.56 -1.19
C ASN A 80 -1.44 12.88 -0.48
N LEU A 81 -2.70 13.22 -0.27
CA LEU A 81 -3.09 14.40 0.48
C LEU A 81 -2.71 14.26 1.95
N SER A 82 -3.08 13.15 2.60
CA SER A 82 -2.72 12.86 4.00
C SER A 82 -1.19 12.82 4.21
N LEU A 83 -0.42 12.34 3.21
CA LEU A 83 1.04 12.39 3.29
C LEU A 83 1.57 13.83 3.20
N ALA A 84 1.04 14.64 2.28
CA ALA A 84 1.42 16.05 2.14
C ALA A 84 1.05 16.86 3.40
N ASP A 85 -0.09 16.59 4.01
CA ASP A 85 -0.61 17.24 5.22
C ASP A 85 0.05 16.74 6.52
N LYS A 86 1.05 15.85 6.42
CA LYS A 86 1.82 15.28 7.55
C LYS A 86 1.00 14.39 8.48
N GLU A 87 -0.14 13.91 8.07
CA GLU A 87 -0.91 12.90 8.80
C GLU A 87 -0.26 11.51 8.72
N LEU A 88 0.50 11.29 7.63
CA LEU A 88 1.31 10.09 7.36
C LEU A 88 2.79 10.46 7.27
N ASP A 89 3.66 9.48 7.49
CA ASP A 89 5.11 9.58 7.23
C ASP A 89 5.49 9.09 5.84
N ALA A 90 4.74 8.11 5.32
CA ALA A 90 4.88 7.56 3.98
C ALA A 90 3.54 7.06 3.47
N ASN A 91 3.43 6.79 2.16
CA ASN A 91 2.36 5.96 1.64
C ASN A 91 2.90 4.87 0.69
N TYR A 92 2.10 3.81 0.54
CA TYR A 92 2.42 2.67 -0.30
C TYR A 92 1.12 2.15 -0.92
N PHE A 93 0.82 2.59 -2.17
CA PHE A 93 -0.43 2.25 -2.87
C PHE A 93 -0.39 2.53 -4.37
N GLN A 94 0.66 3.19 -4.90
CA GLN A 94 0.67 3.81 -6.20
C GLN A 94 1.93 3.49 -7.00
N HIS A 95 1.82 3.54 -8.31
CA HIS A 95 2.97 3.47 -9.21
C HIS A 95 3.54 4.86 -9.54
N ILE A 96 4.77 4.88 -10.05
CA ILE A 96 5.53 6.12 -10.28
C ILE A 96 4.75 7.14 -11.15
N PRO A 97 4.22 6.80 -12.34
CA PRO A 97 3.52 7.80 -13.16
C PRO A 97 2.29 8.42 -12.45
N PHE A 98 1.58 7.65 -11.61
CA PHE A 98 0.47 8.18 -10.83
C PHE A 98 0.94 9.20 -9.79
N LEU A 99 2.02 8.89 -9.06
CA LEU A 99 2.61 9.81 -8.10
C LEU A 99 3.03 11.11 -8.78
N GLU A 100 3.81 11.01 -9.86
CA GLU A 100 4.33 12.17 -10.59
C GLU A 100 3.19 13.05 -11.13
N LYS A 101 2.18 12.44 -11.75
CA LYS A 101 1.02 13.16 -12.29
C LYS A 101 0.21 13.84 -11.19
N THR A 102 -0.05 13.13 -10.08
CA THR A 102 -0.75 13.70 -8.93
C THR A 102 0.03 14.87 -8.31
N CYS A 103 1.34 14.73 -8.16
CA CYS A 103 2.20 15.80 -7.65
C CYS A 103 2.16 17.03 -8.55
N GLN A 104 2.21 16.83 -9.87
CA GLN A 104 2.13 17.92 -10.84
C GLN A 104 0.78 18.64 -10.77
N GLU A 105 -0.34 17.90 -10.80
CA GLU A 105 -1.70 18.48 -10.84
C GLU A 105 -2.10 19.16 -9.54
N ARG A 106 -1.62 18.65 -8.41
CA ARG A 106 -2.00 19.15 -7.08
C ARG A 106 -0.90 19.97 -6.39
N ASN A 107 0.22 20.21 -7.09
CA ASN A 107 1.39 20.92 -6.56
C ASN A 107 1.91 20.32 -5.23
N LEU A 108 1.96 18.97 -5.16
CA LEU A 108 2.48 18.26 -4.00
C LEU A 108 3.98 18.04 -4.12
N LYS A 109 4.68 18.06 -2.98
CA LYS A 109 6.12 17.80 -2.90
C LYS A 109 6.38 16.41 -2.32
N LEU A 110 5.98 15.39 -3.06
CA LEU A 110 6.20 13.98 -2.72
C LEU A 110 7.19 13.38 -3.69
N VAL A 111 7.97 12.40 -3.21
CA VAL A 111 9.02 11.73 -3.98
C VAL A 111 9.00 10.23 -3.72
N VAL A 112 9.55 9.47 -4.66
CA VAL A 112 9.76 8.04 -4.53
C VAL A 112 10.89 7.79 -3.53
N LEU A 113 10.63 6.97 -2.51
CA LEU A 113 11.67 6.45 -1.63
C LEU A 113 12.26 5.16 -2.20
N ASP A 114 11.41 4.20 -2.58
CA ASP A 114 11.87 2.94 -3.19
C ASP A 114 10.77 2.24 -3.99
N LYS A 115 11.17 1.38 -4.95
CA LYS A 115 10.29 0.52 -5.76
C LYS A 115 10.15 -0.82 -5.06
N ILE A 116 8.93 -1.37 -4.99
CA ILE A 116 8.67 -2.60 -4.23
C ILE A 116 8.12 -3.71 -5.11
N HIS A 117 7.04 -3.48 -5.86
CA HIS A 117 6.40 -4.53 -6.65
C HIS A 117 5.66 -3.96 -7.86
N ILE A 118 5.25 -4.85 -8.75
CA ILE A 118 4.43 -4.54 -9.92
C ILE A 118 3.10 -5.29 -9.77
N GLU A 119 2.03 -4.63 -10.18
CA GLU A 119 0.68 -5.19 -10.27
C GLU A 119 0.21 -5.11 -11.73
N PRO A 120 0.26 -6.21 -12.50
CA PRO A 120 -0.25 -6.23 -13.87
C PRO A 120 -1.76 -5.92 -13.90
N MET A 121 -2.17 -4.93 -14.68
CA MET A 121 -3.58 -4.57 -14.85
C MET A 121 -4.30 -5.60 -15.73
N GLY A 122 -5.58 -5.88 -15.46
CA GLY A 122 -6.35 -6.88 -16.18
C GLY A 122 -7.69 -6.40 -16.72
N CYS A 123 -8.16 -7.08 -17.78
CA CYS A 123 -9.49 -6.95 -18.35
C CYS A 123 -10.40 -8.05 -17.82
N TYR A 124 -11.56 -7.70 -17.30
CA TYR A 124 -12.49 -8.65 -16.66
C TYR A 124 -13.90 -8.53 -17.22
N SER A 125 -14.65 -9.63 -17.20
CA SER A 125 -16.06 -9.65 -17.57
C SER A 125 -16.82 -10.71 -16.79
N LYS A 126 -18.08 -10.43 -16.48
CA LYS A 126 -19.05 -11.42 -15.98
C LYS A 126 -19.90 -12.03 -17.11
N LYS A 127 -19.88 -11.43 -18.31
CA LYS A 127 -20.79 -11.76 -19.41
C LYS A 127 -20.14 -12.62 -20.50
N ILE A 128 -18.83 -12.48 -20.72
CA ILE A 128 -18.09 -13.19 -21.78
C ILE A 128 -16.91 -13.97 -21.19
N LYS A 129 -16.44 -14.98 -21.91
CA LYS A 129 -15.29 -15.81 -21.54
C LYS A 129 -14.05 -15.54 -22.39
N SER A 130 -14.20 -14.77 -23.47
CA SER A 130 -13.12 -14.39 -24.36
C SER A 130 -13.39 -13.00 -24.92
N LEU A 131 -12.33 -12.19 -25.12
CA LEU A 131 -12.44 -10.87 -25.77
C LEU A 131 -12.97 -10.95 -27.20
N LYS A 132 -12.89 -12.13 -27.86
CA LYS A 132 -13.47 -12.35 -29.18
C LYS A 132 -15.00 -12.26 -29.17
N GLU A 133 -15.62 -12.60 -28.05
CA GLU A 133 -17.08 -12.57 -27.87
C GLU A 133 -17.63 -11.17 -27.57
N LEU A 134 -16.73 -10.18 -27.38
CA LEU A 134 -17.14 -8.81 -27.07
C LEU A 134 -18.00 -8.24 -28.22
N PRO A 135 -19.27 -7.86 -27.97
CA PRO A 135 -20.17 -7.39 -29.03
C PRO A 135 -19.80 -6.00 -29.54
N ASN A 136 -20.32 -5.68 -30.72
CA ASN A 136 -20.27 -4.30 -31.24
C ASN A 136 -21.06 -3.38 -30.32
N GLY A 137 -20.53 -2.20 -30.03
CA GLY A 137 -21.14 -1.23 -29.11
C GLY A 137 -21.05 -1.60 -27.64
N ALA A 138 -20.21 -2.58 -27.30
CA ALA A 138 -20.00 -3.01 -25.91
C ALA A 138 -19.59 -1.85 -25.00
N LYS A 139 -20.09 -1.85 -23.77
CA LYS A 139 -19.71 -0.93 -22.71
C LYS A 139 -18.44 -1.43 -22.02
N VAL A 140 -17.40 -0.60 -22.02
CA VAL A 140 -16.10 -0.90 -21.40
C VAL A 140 -15.79 0.12 -20.33
N ALA A 141 -15.78 -0.30 -19.06
CA ALA A 141 -15.40 0.58 -17.94
C ALA A 141 -13.89 0.64 -17.77
N ILE A 142 -13.36 1.84 -17.54
CA ILE A 142 -11.94 2.08 -17.26
C ILE A 142 -11.81 3.08 -16.09
N PRO A 143 -10.64 3.16 -15.41
CA PRO A 143 -10.37 4.21 -14.42
C PRO A 143 -10.50 5.61 -15.01
N ASN A 144 -11.01 6.54 -14.20
CA ASN A 144 -11.13 7.96 -14.57
C ASN A 144 -9.92 8.81 -14.17
N ASP A 145 -8.90 8.23 -13.52
CA ASP A 145 -7.69 8.97 -13.24
C ASP A 145 -6.77 9.05 -14.48
N PRO A 146 -5.99 10.14 -14.62
CA PRO A 146 -5.27 10.44 -15.86
C PRO A 146 -4.26 9.39 -16.31
N THR A 147 -3.71 8.61 -15.38
CA THR A 147 -2.68 7.62 -15.71
C THR A 147 -3.25 6.22 -15.89
N ASN A 148 -4.16 5.76 -15.00
CA ASN A 148 -4.76 4.43 -15.13
C ASN A 148 -5.78 4.38 -16.27
N GLY A 149 -6.47 5.48 -16.58
CA GLY A 149 -7.32 5.60 -17.77
C GLY A 149 -6.52 5.36 -19.05
N GLY A 150 -5.42 6.09 -19.24
CA GLY A 150 -4.53 5.92 -20.38
C GLY A 150 -3.89 4.52 -20.43
N ARG A 151 -3.41 4.01 -19.29
CA ARG A 151 -2.88 2.64 -19.16
C ARG A 151 -3.93 1.58 -19.56
N SER A 152 -5.19 1.79 -19.19
CA SER A 152 -6.29 0.92 -19.60
C SER A 152 -6.53 0.93 -21.11
N LEU A 153 -6.48 2.11 -21.73
CA LEU A 153 -6.60 2.23 -23.18
C LEU A 153 -5.42 1.56 -23.90
N MET A 154 -4.19 1.69 -23.38
CA MET A 154 -3.03 0.96 -23.92
C MET A 154 -3.21 -0.57 -23.79
N LEU A 155 -3.79 -1.06 -22.67
CA LEU A 155 -4.08 -2.47 -22.49
C LEU A 155 -5.14 -2.98 -23.47
N LEU A 156 -6.19 -2.19 -23.73
CA LEU A 156 -7.20 -2.49 -24.74
C LEU A 156 -6.62 -2.49 -26.16
N GLU A 157 -5.68 -1.60 -26.44
CA GLU A 157 -4.91 -1.60 -27.71
C GLU A 157 -4.07 -2.85 -27.85
N ALA A 158 -3.30 -3.23 -26.81
CA ALA A 158 -2.52 -4.45 -26.80
C ALA A 158 -3.38 -5.72 -26.96
N ALA A 159 -4.63 -5.66 -26.50
CA ALA A 159 -5.63 -6.70 -26.70
C ALA A 159 -6.26 -6.72 -28.11
N GLY A 160 -5.90 -5.75 -28.97
CA GLY A 160 -6.40 -5.64 -30.35
C GLY A 160 -7.85 -5.12 -30.44
N LEU A 161 -8.38 -4.49 -29.40
CA LEU A 161 -9.78 -4.02 -29.34
C LEU A 161 -9.97 -2.61 -29.90
N LEU A 162 -8.92 -1.79 -29.87
CA LEU A 162 -8.90 -0.42 -30.36
C LEU A 162 -7.50 -0.04 -30.81
N LYS A 163 -7.33 1.15 -31.39
CA LYS A 163 -6.02 1.75 -31.68
C LYS A 163 -5.97 3.19 -31.16
N LEU A 164 -4.89 3.54 -30.51
CA LEU A 164 -4.62 4.89 -30.05
C LEU A 164 -3.94 5.72 -31.14
N LYS A 165 -4.09 7.03 -31.08
CA LYS A 165 -3.27 7.99 -31.86
C LYS A 165 -1.84 7.91 -31.39
N ASP A 166 -0.90 8.03 -32.32
CA ASP A 166 0.54 7.93 -32.04
C ASP A 166 0.98 8.91 -30.94
N GLY A 167 1.89 8.45 -30.10
CA GLY A 167 2.53 9.26 -29.06
C GLY A 167 1.70 9.55 -27.81
N LYS A 168 0.45 9.05 -27.71
CA LYS A 168 -0.42 9.31 -26.56
C LYS A 168 -0.05 8.53 -25.30
N GLY A 169 0.26 7.24 -25.45
CA GLY A 169 0.71 6.39 -24.34
C GLY A 169 -0.18 6.50 -23.10
N ILE A 170 0.43 6.60 -21.92
CA ILE A 170 -0.27 6.65 -20.63
C ILE A 170 -1.13 7.91 -20.43
N THR A 171 -0.98 8.92 -21.26
CA THR A 171 -1.80 10.15 -21.21
C THR A 171 -3.00 10.09 -22.16
N ALA A 172 -3.23 8.96 -22.85
CA ALA A 172 -4.37 8.78 -23.74
C ALA A 172 -5.70 8.93 -22.99
N THR A 173 -6.66 9.52 -23.68
CA THR A 173 -8.07 9.64 -23.25
C THR A 173 -8.97 8.93 -24.26
N PRO A 174 -10.25 8.71 -23.98
CA PRO A 174 -11.20 8.17 -24.95
C PRO A 174 -11.32 8.99 -26.25
N ASN A 175 -10.93 10.26 -26.25
CA ASN A 175 -10.90 11.13 -27.44
C ASN A 175 -9.66 10.88 -28.34
N ASP A 176 -8.71 10.10 -27.85
CA ASP A 176 -7.46 9.83 -28.57
C ASP A 176 -7.47 8.49 -29.31
N LEU A 177 -8.67 7.92 -29.56
CA LEU A 177 -8.79 6.72 -30.38
C LEU A 177 -8.56 7.05 -31.86
N ALA A 178 -7.63 6.34 -32.51
CA ALA A 178 -7.42 6.36 -33.95
C ALA A 178 -8.34 5.36 -34.67
N ALA A 179 -8.63 4.20 -34.01
CA ALA A 179 -9.60 3.23 -34.48
C ALA A 179 -10.34 2.56 -33.32
N ASN A 180 -11.63 2.33 -33.54
CA ASN A 180 -12.52 1.62 -32.62
C ASN A 180 -13.47 0.74 -33.44
N PRO A 181 -12.96 -0.38 -33.97
CA PRO A 181 -13.68 -1.18 -34.97
C PRO A 181 -14.96 -1.82 -34.45
N LYS A 182 -15.04 -2.03 -33.12
CA LYS A 182 -16.26 -2.56 -32.46
C LYS A 182 -17.18 -1.45 -31.92
N ASN A 183 -16.91 -0.18 -32.16
CA ASN A 183 -17.66 0.93 -31.61
C ASN A 183 -17.84 0.85 -30.08
N LEU A 184 -16.78 0.46 -29.36
CA LEU A 184 -16.81 0.32 -27.93
C LEU A 184 -17.18 1.63 -27.25
N LYS A 185 -18.06 1.57 -26.26
CA LYS A 185 -18.45 2.71 -25.43
C LYS A 185 -17.58 2.73 -24.18
N ILE A 186 -16.55 3.56 -24.21
CA ILE A 186 -15.65 3.71 -23.06
C ILE A 186 -16.35 4.54 -21.99
N ILE A 187 -16.40 4.01 -20.77
CA ILE A 187 -17.02 4.63 -19.59
C ILE A 187 -15.95 4.79 -18.52
N GLU A 188 -15.65 6.03 -18.18
CA GLU A 188 -14.66 6.37 -17.16
C GLU A 188 -15.36 6.44 -15.79
N VAL A 189 -14.88 5.63 -14.83
CA VAL A 189 -15.40 5.58 -13.46
C VAL A 189 -14.26 5.57 -12.44
N GLU A 190 -14.56 5.92 -11.20
CA GLU A 190 -13.59 5.82 -10.12
C GLU A 190 -13.05 4.38 -9.98
N SER A 191 -11.71 4.24 -9.86
CA SER A 191 -11.03 2.95 -9.86
C SER A 191 -11.60 1.95 -8.83
N ALA A 192 -11.94 2.43 -7.64
CA ALA A 192 -12.53 1.61 -6.58
C ALA A 192 -13.93 1.04 -6.93
N THR A 193 -14.63 1.65 -7.90
CA THR A 193 -15.98 1.21 -8.31
C THR A 193 -15.96 0.21 -9.45
N LEU A 194 -14.83 0.04 -10.15
CA LEU A 194 -14.70 -0.83 -11.33
C LEU A 194 -15.13 -2.28 -11.11
N PRO A 195 -14.83 -2.95 -9.98
CA PRO A 195 -15.32 -4.30 -9.74
C PRO A 195 -16.86 -4.41 -9.75
N ARG A 196 -17.55 -3.36 -9.26
CA ARG A 196 -19.03 -3.29 -9.28
C ARG A 196 -19.55 -2.96 -10.67
N ALA A 197 -18.81 -2.16 -11.45
CA ALA A 197 -19.19 -1.84 -12.83
C ALA A 197 -19.30 -3.07 -13.74
N LEU A 198 -18.69 -4.21 -13.36
CA LEU A 198 -18.86 -5.49 -14.07
C LEU A 198 -20.30 -5.98 -14.14
N ASP A 199 -21.20 -5.52 -13.28
CA ASP A 199 -22.62 -5.88 -13.32
C ASP A 199 -23.36 -5.19 -14.47
N ASP A 200 -22.94 -3.97 -14.81
CA ASP A 200 -23.61 -3.09 -15.77
C ASP A 200 -22.86 -2.93 -17.09
N THR A 201 -21.62 -3.40 -17.18
CA THR A 201 -20.76 -3.30 -18.36
C THR A 201 -20.47 -4.67 -18.99
N ASP A 202 -19.95 -4.67 -20.20
CA ASP A 202 -19.57 -5.90 -20.90
C ASP A 202 -18.11 -6.27 -20.63
N LEU A 203 -17.29 -5.27 -20.30
CA LEU A 203 -15.90 -5.42 -19.93
C LEU A 203 -15.52 -4.31 -18.94
N ALA A 204 -14.62 -4.59 -18.01
CA ALA A 204 -13.95 -3.58 -17.20
C ALA A 204 -12.44 -3.81 -17.15
N VAL A 205 -11.67 -2.74 -17.22
CA VAL A 205 -10.21 -2.78 -16.97
C VAL A 205 -9.99 -2.36 -15.54
N ILE A 206 -9.43 -3.26 -14.72
CA ILE A 206 -9.38 -3.09 -13.26
C ILE A 206 -7.93 -3.21 -12.78
N ASN A 207 -7.50 -2.27 -11.94
CA ASN A 207 -6.25 -2.35 -11.20
C ASN A 207 -6.25 -3.59 -10.29
N SER A 208 -5.12 -4.29 -10.21
CA SER A 208 -5.05 -5.60 -9.55
C SER A 208 -5.38 -5.56 -8.07
N ASN A 209 -5.03 -4.50 -7.34
CA ASN A 209 -5.42 -4.36 -5.94
C ASN A 209 -6.95 -4.39 -5.76
N PHE A 210 -7.71 -3.59 -6.55
CA PHE A 210 -9.18 -3.59 -6.48
C PHE A 210 -9.79 -4.90 -7.00
N ALA A 211 -9.17 -5.53 -8.01
CA ALA A 211 -9.58 -6.87 -8.44
C ALA A 211 -9.44 -7.88 -7.30
N MET A 212 -8.29 -7.92 -6.62
CA MET A 212 -8.03 -8.81 -5.49
C MET A 212 -8.94 -8.54 -4.28
N GLU A 213 -9.21 -7.29 -3.96
CA GLU A 213 -10.17 -6.89 -2.92
C GLU A 213 -11.57 -7.42 -3.23
N ALA A 214 -11.96 -7.41 -4.52
CA ALA A 214 -13.21 -7.98 -5.01
C ALA A 214 -13.16 -9.52 -5.21
N LYS A 215 -12.09 -10.19 -4.72
CA LYS A 215 -11.86 -11.65 -4.82
C LYS A 215 -11.70 -12.15 -6.27
N LEU A 216 -11.38 -11.29 -7.21
CA LEU A 216 -10.93 -11.67 -8.54
C LEU A 216 -9.44 -11.96 -8.52
N ASN A 217 -9.01 -13.05 -9.12
CA ASN A 217 -7.61 -13.36 -9.29
C ASN A 217 -7.09 -12.78 -10.61
N PRO A 218 -6.17 -11.80 -10.62
CA PRO A 218 -5.71 -11.14 -11.84
C PRO A 218 -5.18 -12.10 -12.92
N VAL A 219 -4.52 -13.19 -12.51
CA VAL A 219 -3.93 -14.16 -13.46
C VAL A 219 -4.97 -15.15 -14.00
N LYS A 220 -5.97 -15.55 -13.18
CA LYS A 220 -6.91 -16.60 -13.53
C LYS A 220 -8.21 -16.08 -14.12
N ASP A 221 -8.70 -14.93 -13.61
CA ASP A 221 -10.05 -14.44 -13.89
C ASP A 221 -10.03 -13.31 -14.94
N SER A 222 -8.86 -12.75 -15.28
CA SER A 222 -8.77 -11.77 -16.36
C SER A 222 -8.83 -12.46 -17.74
N LEU A 223 -9.53 -11.83 -18.66
CA LEU A 223 -9.59 -12.24 -20.07
C LEU A 223 -8.34 -11.80 -20.84
N PHE A 224 -7.66 -10.79 -20.34
CA PHE A 224 -6.39 -10.27 -20.84
C PHE A 224 -5.68 -9.55 -19.70
N ILE A 225 -4.40 -9.77 -19.56
CA ILE A 225 -3.58 -9.17 -18.51
C ILE A 225 -2.36 -8.48 -19.12
N GLU A 226 -1.95 -7.39 -18.52
CA GLU A 226 -0.74 -6.65 -18.88
C GLU A 226 0.49 -7.52 -18.76
N LYS A 227 1.37 -7.45 -19.76
CA LYS A 227 2.67 -8.12 -19.77
C LYS A 227 3.77 -7.08 -19.65
N ASP A 228 4.88 -7.47 -19.01
CA ASP A 228 6.08 -6.64 -18.87
C ASP A 228 5.77 -5.20 -18.39
N SER A 229 4.91 -5.09 -17.41
CA SER A 229 4.42 -3.82 -16.86
C SER A 229 5.58 -2.99 -16.29
N PRO A 230 5.77 -1.73 -16.72
CA PRO A 230 6.79 -0.86 -16.16
C PRO A 230 6.32 -0.13 -14.88
N TYR A 231 5.07 -0.36 -14.46
CA TYR A 231 4.40 0.42 -13.44
C TYR A 231 4.69 -0.13 -12.03
N ALA A 232 5.94 0.04 -11.58
CA ALA A 232 6.32 -0.36 -10.23
C ALA A 232 5.60 0.48 -9.17
N ASN A 233 4.97 -0.19 -8.20
CA ASN A 233 4.44 0.39 -6.99
C ASN A 233 5.56 0.76 -6.03
N VAL A 234 5.42 1.92 -5.39
CA VAL A 234 6.47 2.58 -4.63
C VAL A 234 6.04 2.95 -3.24
N ILE A 235 7.01 3.04 -2.33
CA ILE A 235 6.88 3.84 -1.13
C ILE A 235 7.18 5.29 -1.51
N ALA A 236 6.24 6.17 -1.23
CA ALA A 236 6.40 7.61 -1.40
C ALA A 236 6.49 8.31 -0.05
N VAL A 237 7.30 9.37 -0.01
CA VAL A 237 7.54 10.23 1.16
C VAL A 237 7.49 11.69 0.74
N ARG A 238 7.45 12.62 1.71
CA ARG A 238 7.66 14.04 1.41
C ARG A 238 9.09 14.30 0.98
N ALA A 239 9.28 15.22 0.05
CA ALA A 239 10.61 15.70 -0.33
C ALA A 239 11.36 16.23 0.92
N GLY A 240 12.56 15.72 1.15
CA GLY A 240 13.38 15.99 2.32
C GLY A 240 13.31 14.92 3.42
N ASP A 241 12.33 14.03 3.39
CA ASP A 241 12.19 12.92 4.34
C ASP A 241 12.92 11.62 3.90
N GLU A 242 13.51 11.58 2.70
CA GLU A 242 14.07 10.36 2.07
C GLU A 242 15.20 9.72 2.88
N LYS A 243 15.86 10.52 3.71
CA LYS A 243 17.00 10.07 4.53
C LYS A 243 16.61 9.77 5.98
N ARG A 244 15.35 9.89 6.37
CA ARG A 244 14.88 9.52 7.70
C ARG A 244 15.15 8.05 7.96
N PRO A 245 15.95 7.69 9.00
CA PRO A 245 16.41 6.30 9.19
C PRO A 245 15.26 5.29 9.33
N GLU A 246 14.17 5.68 9.99
CA GLU A 246 13.00 4.84 10.19
C GLU A 246 12.26 4.55 8.87
N LEU A 247 12.18 5.51 7.93
CA LEU A 247 11.57 5.31 6.61
C LEU A 247 12.44 4.42 5.73
N VAL A 248 13.75 4.62 5.78
CA VAL A 248 14.72 3.76 5.09
C VAL A 248 14.64 2.31 5.60
N LYS A 249 14.41 2.10 6.92
CA LYS A 249 14.18 0.76 7.48
C LYS A 249 12.92 0.12 6.91
N VAL A 250 11.81 0.86 6.81
CA VAL A 250 10.55 0.35 6.21
C VAL A 250 10.79 -0.08 4.76
N ALA A 251 11.41 0.77 3.95
CA ALA A 251 11.69 0.45 2.54
C ALA A 251 12.59 -0.79 2.40
N LYS A 252 13.67 -0.89 3.20
CA LYS A 252 14.57 -2.05 3.18
C LYS A 252 13.87 -3.33 3.64
N ALA A 253 13.02 -3.27 4.68
CA ALA A 253 12.29 -4.43 5.17
C ALA A 253 11.38 -5.03 4.10
N LEU A 254 10.80 -4.21 3.22
CA LEU A 254 9.94 -4.65 2.11
C LEU A 254 10.71 -5.24 0.90
N LYS A 255 12.04 -5.25 0.93
CA LYS A 255 12.89 -5.74 -0.19
C LYS A 255 13.76 -6.92 0.21
N THR A 256 13.36 -7.69 1.22
CA THR A 256 14.11 -8.85 1.66
C THR A 256 13.74 -10.11 0.85
N PRO A 257 14.61 -11.14 0.82
CA PRO A 257 14.29 -12.42 0.19
C PRO A 257 13.02 -13.07 0.74
N GLU A 258 12.71 -12.88 2.03
CA GLU A 258 11.50 -13.39 2.67
C GLU A 258 10.25 -12.71 2.13
N VAL A 259 10.30 -11.38 1.87
CA VAL A 259 9.20 -10.64 1.23
C VAL A 259 9.03 -11.09 -0.21
N LYS A 260 10.12 -11.26 -0.95
CA LYS A 260 10.06 -11.81 -2.31
C LYS A 260 9.34 -13.16 -2.33
N LYS A 261 9.76 -14.08 -1.46
CA LYS A 261 9.12 -15.39 -1.34
C LYS A 261 7.65 -15.29 -0.93
N PHE A 262 7.32 -14.40 0.01
CA PHE A 262 5.93 -14.17 0.42
C PHE A 262 5.06 -13.69 -0.75
N ILE A 263 5.57 -12.75 -1.58
CA ILE A 263 4.87 -12.25 -2.77
C ILE A 263 4.63 -13.39 -3.75
N GLU A 264 5.67 -14.15 -4.08
CA GLU A 264 5.60 -15.25 -5.06
C GLU A 264 4.63 -16.35 -4.61
N ASP A 265 4.71 -16.77 -3.35
CA ASP A 265 3.88 -17.84 -2.80
C ASP A 265 2.41 -17.43 -2.67
N LYS A 266 2.14 -16.19 -2.23
CA LYS A 266 0.78 -15.72 -1.94
C LYS A 266 0.04 -15.29 -3.19
N TYR A 267 0.68 -14.45 -4.01
CA TYR A 267 -0.02 -13.81 -5.13
C TYR A 267 0.16 -14.53 -6.47
N LYS A 268 1.11 -15.47 -6.59
CA LYS A 268 1.28 -16.36 -7.74
C LYS A 268 1.22 -15.64 -9.11
N GLY A 269 1.92 -14.52 -9.22
CA GLY A 269 2.01 -13.71 -10.44
C GLY A 269 1.01 -12.55 -10.51
N ALA A 270 -0.01 -12.47 -9.64
CA ALA A 270 -0.88 -11.29 -9.54
C ALA A 270 -0.15 -10.07 -8.99
N VAL A 271 0.91 -10.31 -8.23
CA VAL A 271 1.88 -9.32 -7.74
C VAL A 271 3.27 -9.86 -8.01
N VAL A 272 4.18 -9.04 -8.55
CA VAL A 272 5.53 -9.43 -8.95
C VAL A 272 6.54 -8.53 -8.24
N PRO A 273 7.57 -9.08 -7.57
CA PRO A 273 8.63 -8.26 -6.96
C PRO A 273 9.35 -7.40 -8.00
N ALA A 274 9.68 -6.14 -7.65
CA ALA A 274 10.39 -5.19 -8.51
C ALA A 274 11.80 -4.85 -7.98
N PHE A 275 12.43 -5.78 -7.22
CA PHE A 275 13.76 -5.64 -6.61
C PHE A 275 14.54 -6.94 -6.69
#